data_f777d05cd372fa9575538214f7c69313
#
_entry.id   f777d05cd372fa9575538214f7c69313
#
_cell.length_a   1.000
_cell.length_b   1.000
_cell.length_c   1.000
_cell.angle_alpha   90.00
_cell.angle_beta   90.00
_cell.angle_gamma   90.00
#
_symmetry.space_group_name_H-M   'P 1'
#
loop_
_entity.id
_entity.type
_entity.pdbx_description
1 polymer ?
#
loop_
_entity_poly.entity_id
_entity_poly.type
_entity_poly.pdbx_seq_one_letter_code
_entity_poly.pdbx_strand_id
1 'polypeptide(L)'
;MCRGSSVVKNGKPVGGLGSYELVWHTDMSYNPLPPRASLLYALEVPPDGGNTGFLNMYSAYDTLAPELQRAIEGKTCIHDSSRNSAGELRKGFQTTLDPRHTPGAVHPLVRLHPVTKRKALFLGRRPGAYIHGLPVDESEKLLNAIWAHATQEHFAWYQKWRAGDLVMWDNRCVMHRRDAFDDSLRRLMHRTQIVGEPVLAG
;
A
#
# COMPACT_ATOMS: atom_id res chain seq x y z
N MET A 1 -1.68 15.46 11.39
CA MET A 1 -2.11 14.23 12.09
C MET A 1 -3.39 13.76 11.42
N CYS A 2 -3.32 12.71 10.61
CA CYS A 2 -4.51 12.18 9.93
C CYS A 2 -5.26 11.24 10.86
N ARG A 3 -6.55 11.46 11.04
CA ARG A 3 -7.44 10.58 11.80
C ARG A 3 -8.06 9.57 10.85
N GLY A 4 -7.73 8.29 10.99
CA GLY A 4 -8.46 7.21 10.37
C GLY A 4 -9.62 6.81 11.31
N SER A 5 -10.83 7.26 11.06
CA SER A 5 -11.97 6.89 11.91
C SER A 5 -13.25 6.75 11.09
N SER A 6 -14.11 5.82 11.48
CA SER A 6 -15.52 5.74 11.09
C SER A 6 -16.41 6.74 11.85
N VAL A 7 -15.82 7.60 12.68
CA VAL A 7 -16.56 8.55 13.54
C VAL A 7 -17.15 9.66 12.69
N VAL A 8 -18.45 9.87 12.82
CA VAL A 8 -19.20 10.97 12.21
C VAL A 8 -19.35 12.11 13.21
N LYS A 9 -18.96 13.32 12.85
CA LYS A 9 -19.19 14.54 13.63
C LYS A 9 -19.99 15.53 12.79
N ASN A 10 -21.16 15.96 13.27
CA ASN A 10 -22.07 16.84 12.54
C ASN A 10 -22.44 16.31 11.14
N GLY A 11 -22.76 15.01 11.04
CA GLY A 11 -23.16 14.36 9.78
C GLY A 11 -22.03 14.15 8.77
N LYS A 12 -20.77 14.47 9.12
CA LYS A 12 -19.60 14.29 8.24
C LYS A 12 -18.62 13.30 8.87
N PRO A 13 -18.10 12.33 8.10
CA PRO A 13 -17.07 11.42 8.59
C PRO A 13 -15.81 12.21 8.96
N VAL A 14 -15.28 11.96 10.15
CA VAL A 14 -14.06 12.60 10.67
C VAL A 14 -12.80 11.91 10.13
N GLY A 15 -12.95 10.71 9.56
CA GLY A 15 -11.88 9.91 8.95
C GLY A 15 -12.13 9.67 7.46
N GLY A 16 -11.06 9.56 6.69
CA GLY A 16 -11.10 9.50 5.22
C GLY A 16 -11.29 8.11 4.59
N LEU A 17 -11.54 7.07 5.37
CA LEU A 17 -11.51 5.69 4.86
C LEU A 17 -12.60 4.84 5.50
N GLY A 18 -13.84 4.91 5.08
CA GLY A 18 -14.98 4.10 5.53
C GLY A 18 -14.71 2.79 6.31
N SER A 19 -15.63 1.87 6.33
CA SER A 19 -15.53 0.55 7.01
C SER A 19 -15.10 -0.60 6.07
N TYR A 20 -14.98 -0.35 4.76
CA TYR A 20 -14.65 -1.36 3.75
C TYR A 20 -13.24 -1.91 3.90
N GLU A 21 -13.01 -3.10 3.36
CA GLU A 21 -11.67 -3.63 3.17
C GLU A 21 -10.85 -2.68 2.27
N LEU A 22 -9.62 -2.41 2.68
CA LEU A 22 -8.68 -1.64 1.88
C LEU A 22 -7.81 -2.57 1.02
N VAL A 23 -7.45 -2.12 -0.18
CA VAL A 23 -6.49 -2.87 -0.99
C VAL A 23 -5.10 -2.87 -0.37
N TRP A 24 -4.31 -3.90 -0.61
CA TRP A 24 -2.90 -3.95 -0.24
C TRP A 24 -2.14 -2.76 -0.84
N HIS A 25 -1.39 -2.05 -0.03
CA HIS A 25 -0.65 -0.88 -0.47
C HIS A 25 0.53 -0.55 0.45
N THR A 26 1.47 0.21 -0.09
CA THR A 26 2.50 0.91 0.68
C THR A 26 2.05 2.36 0.86
N ASP A 27 2.13 2.89 2.06
CA ASP A 27 1.70 4.26 2.36
C ASP A 27 2.41 5.27 1.46
N MET A 28 1.62 6.16 0.84
CA MET A 28 2.05 7.28 0.01
C MET A 28 3.12 6.93 -1.04
N SER A 29 3.11 5.70 -1.54
CA SER A 29 4.05 5.24 -2.58
C SER A 29 3.96 6.05 -3.89
N TYR A 30 2.87 6.78 -4.07
CA TYR A 30 2.66 7.69 -5.20
C TYR A 30 3.44 9.02 -5.09
N ASN A 31 4.15 9.26 -3.97
CA ASN A 31 5.03 10.41 -3.79
C ASN A 31 6.48 10.05 -4.17
N PRO A 32 7.27 11.01 -4.67
CA PRO A 32 8.70 10.78 -4.95
C PRO A 32 9.50 10.35 -3.71
N LEU A 33 9.10 10.80 -2.53
CA LEU A 33 9.72 10.47 -1.24
C LEU A 33 8.66 9.81 -0.31
N PRO A 34 8.38 8.51 -0.47
CA PRO A 34 7.41 7.82 0.40
C PRO A 34 7.91 7.78 1.84
N PRO A 35 7.02 7.86 2.85
CA PRO A 35 7.40 7.72 4.25
C PRO A 35 8.22 6.45 4.48
N ARG A 36 9.27 6.51 5.30
CA ARG A 36 10.07 5.32 5.62
C ARG A 36 9.40 4.41 6.64
N ALA A 37 8.53 4.96 7.48
CA ALA A 37 7.74 4.19 8.44
C ALA A 37 6.41 4.86 8.71
N SER A 38 5.43 4.08 9.15
CA SER A 38 4.14 4.55 9.66
C SER A 38 3.88 3.95 11.02
N LEU A 39 3.18 4.70 11.87
CA LEU A 39 2.75 4.28 13.19
C LEU A 39 1.24 4.40 13.28
N LEU A 40 0.59 3.44 13.92
CA LEU A 40 -0.84 3.42 14.15
C LEU A 40 -1.11 3.09 15.62
N TYR A 41 -1.79 3.99 16.31
CA TYR A 41 -2.18 3.85 17.71
C TYR A 41 -3.69 3.67 17.81
N ALA A 42 -4.14 2.62 18.48
CA ALA A 42 -5.54 2.27 18.63
C ALA A 42 -6.18 3.00 19.82
N LEU A 43 -7.18 3.85 19.54
CA LEU A 43 -7.99 4.53 20.58
C LEU A 43 -9.28 3.75 20.84
N GLU A 44 -10.01 3.42 19.78
CA GLU A 44 -11.23 2.62 19.81
C GLU A 44 -11.17 1.58 18.71
N VAL A 45 -11.53 0.36 19.00
CA VAL A 45 -11.51 -0.75 18.04
C VAL A 45 -12.81 -1.56 18.14
N PRO A 46 -13.34 -2.06 17.03
CA PRO A 46 -14.46 -2.98 17.05
C PRO A 46 -14.05 -4.30 17.70
N PRO A 47 -14.98 -5.06 18.31
CA PRO A 47 -14.68 -6.36 18.90
C PRO A 47 -14.21 -7.37 17.85
N ASP A 48 -14.74 -7.26 16.62
CA ASP A 48 -14.40 -8.10 15.48
C ASP A 48 -14.15 -7.29 14.23
N GLY A 49 -13.27 -7.79 13.35
CA GLY A 49 -12.88 -7.13 12.12
C GLY A 49 -11.95 -5.93 12.31
N GLY A 50 -11.74 -5.18 11.23
CA GLY A 50 -10.87 -3.99 11.25
C GLY A 50 -9.42 -4.27 11.57
N ASN A 51 -8.97 -5.53 11.50
CA ASN A 51 -7.58 -5.91 11.67
C ASN A 51 -6.70 -5.24 10.62
N THR A 52 -5.41 -5.19 10.85
CA THR A 52 -4.47 -4.71 9.85
C THR A 52 -3.53 -5.84 9.46
N GLY A 53 -3.57 -6.22 8.19
CA GLY A 53 -2.64 -7.17 7.60
C GLY A 53 -1.38 -6.46 7.12
N PHE A 54 -0.25 -7.14 7.22
CA PHE A 54 1.08 -6.70 6.77
C PHE A 54 1.73 -7.80 5.93
N LEU A 55 2.14 -7.49 4.69
CA LEU A 55 2.83 -8.40 3.78
C LEU A 55 4.33 -8.15 3.79
N ASN A 56 5.11 -9.21 3.93
CA ASN A 56 6.56 -9.16 3.88
C ASN A 56 7.07 -9.14 2.44
N MET A 57 7.42 -7.96 1.95
CA MET A 57 7.86 -7.76 0.56
C MET A 57 9.29 -8.23 0.30
N TYR A 58 10.10 -8.49 1.33
CA TYR A 58 11.37 -9.21 1.19
C TYR A 58 11.11 -10.66 0.80
N SER A 59 10.30 -11.36 1.60
CA SER A 59 9.97 -12.77 1.33
C SER A 59 9.27 -12.93 -0.01
N ALA A 60 8.38 -12.00 -0.37
CA ALA A 60 7.73 -11.99 -1.67
C ALA A 60 8.73 -11.84 -2.83
N TYR A 61 9.80 -11.06 -2.68
CA TYR A 61 10.87 -10.99 -3.67
C TYR A 61 11.75 -12.23 -3.68
N ASP A 62 12.19 -12.68 -2.49
CA ASP A 62 13.12 -13.80 -2.34
C ASP A 62 12.57 -15.12 -2.93
N THR A 63 11.24 -15.28 -2.91
CA THR A 63 10.54 -16.50 -3.40
C THR A 63 9.86 -16.31 -4.76
N LEU A 64 10.02 -15.12 -5.39
CA LEU A 64 9.49 -14.88 -6.72
C LEU A 64 10.20 -15.79 -7.73
N ALA A 65 9.44 -16.40 -8.64
CA ALA A 65 9.99 -17.26 -9.68
C ALA A 65 11.10 -16.57 -10.46
N PRO A 66 12.22 -17.25 -10.76
CA PRO A 66 13.40 -16.62 -11.40
C PRO A 66 13.12 -15.90 -12.71
N GLU A 67 12.16 -16.39 -13.49
CA GLU A 67 11.71 -15.76 -14.73
C GLU A 67 11.01 -14.43 -14.47
N LEU A 68 10.21 -14.32 -13.41
CA LEU A 68 9.56 -13.07 -13.00
C LEU A 68 10.58 -12.10 -12.41
N GLN A 69 11.55 -12.58 -11.61
CA GLN A 69 12.64 -11.72 -11.11
C GLN A 69 13.40 -11.06 -12.27
N ARG A 70 13.80 -11.87 -13.30
CA ARG A 70 14.46 -11.35 -14.51
C ARG A 70 13.57 -10.38 -15.29
N ALA A 71 12.27 -10.66 -15.37
CA ALA A 71 11.33 -9.81 -16.09
C ALA A 71 11.15 -8.43 -15.49
N ILE A 72 11.36 -8.27 -14.17
CA ILE A 72 11.19 -6.98 -13.46
C ILE A 72 12.51 -6.28 -13.13
N GLU A 73 13.65 -6.93 -13.35
CA GLU A 73 14.95 -6.36 -13.06
C GLU A 73 15.16 -5.04 -13.81
N GLY A 74 15.56 -4.00 -13.09
CA GLY A 74 15.77 -2.66 -13.64
C GLY A 74 14.51 -1.93 -14.12
N LYS A 75 13.32 -2.54 -14.05
CA LYS A 75 12.08 -1.91 -14.49
C LYS A 75 11.51 -0.97 -13.45
N THR A 76 10.83 0.08 -13.95
CA THR A 76 10.12 1.07 -13.13
C THR A 76 8.62 1.00 -13.38
N CYS A 77 7.85 1.40 -12.36
CA CYS A 77 6.40 1.40 -12.41
C CYS A 77 5.85 2.74 -11.91
N ILE A 78 4.76 3.22 -12.53
CA ILE A 78 3.97 4.35 -12.03
C ILE A 78 3.16 3.87 -10.83
N HIS A 79 3.23 4.63 -9.74
CA HIS A 79 2.39 4.45 -8.56
C HIS A 79 1.25 5.47 -8.57
N ASP A 80 0.05 5.03 -8.83
CA ASP A 80 -1.13 5.85 -9.02
C ASP A 80 -1.44 6.76 -7.81
N SER A 81 -1.45 8.08 -8.03
CA SER A 81 -1.85 9.09 -7.05
C SER A 81 -3.33 9.47 -7.12
N SER A 82 -4.03 9.08 -8.18
CA SER A 82 -5.42 9.51 -8.43
C SER A 82 -6.44 8.84 -7.52
N ARG A 83 -6.11 7.67 -6.94
CA ARG A 83 -7.01 6.88 -6.10
C ARG A 83 -6.50 6.73 -4.67
N ASN A 84 -7.43 6.62 -3.73
CA ASN A 84 -7.12 6.26 -2.35
C ASN A 84 -7.01 4.71 -2.20
N SER A 85 -6.70 4.23 -1.00
CA SER A 85 -6.57 2.79 -0.73
C SER A 85 -7.91 2.03 -0.68
N ALA A 86 -9.03 2.74 -0.74
CA ALA A 86 -10.36 2.17 -0.96
C ALA A 86 -10.73 2.07 -2.46
N GLY A 87 -9.82 2.48 -3.36
CA GLY A 87 -10.07 2.49 -4.81
C GLY A 87 -10.83 3.71 -5.32
N GLU A 88 -11.23 4.63 -4.44
CA GLU A 88 -12.01 5.82 -4.79
C GLU A 88 -11.14 6.89 -5.43
N LEU A 89 -11.69 7.58 -6.44
CA LEU A 89 -11.02 8.70 -7.08
C LEU A 89 -10.88 9.87 -6.09
N ARG A 90 -9.69 10.42 -5.97
CA ARG A 90 -9.44 11.56 -5.10
C ARG A 90 -9.99 12.86 -5.73
N LYS A 91 -10.42 13.78 -4.87
CA LYS A 91 -10.91 15.09 -5.31
C LYS A 91 -9.85 15.79 -6.17
N GLY A 92 -10.28 16.28 -7.33
CA GLY A 92 -9.43 17.00 -8.27
C GLY A 92 -8.73 16.11 -9.32
N PHE A 93 -8.89 14.79 -9.24
CA PHE A 93 -8.40 13.88 -10.26
C PHE A 93 -9.53 13.42 -11.20
N GLN A 94 -9.15 13.06 -12.42
CA GLN A 94 -10.03 12.44 -13.40
C GLN A 94 -9.55 11.01 -13.65
N THR A 95 -10.46 10.13 -14.09
CA THR A 95 -10.10 8.78 -14.49
C THR A 95 -9.21 8.83 -15.73
N THR A 96 -8.03 8.23 -15.62
CA THR A 96 -7.10 8.08 -16.75
C THR A 96 -7.44 6.78 -17.48
N LEU A 97 -7.75 6.89 -18.77
CA LEU A 97 -8.06 5.72 -19.63
C LEU A 97 -6.79 4.97 -20.06
N ASP A 98 -5.70 5.69 -20.25
CA ASP A 98 -4.41 5.12 -20.63
C ASP A 98 -3.46 5.11 -19.42
N PRO A 99 -3.08 3.93 -18.90
CA PRO A 99 -2.26 3.84 -17.70
C PRO A 99 -0.86 4.45 -17.86
N ARG A 100 -0.39 4.68 -19.08
CA ARG A 100 0.87 5.38 -19.35
C ARG A 100 0.85 6.84 -18.92
N HIS A 101 -0.34 7.42 -18.78
CA HIS A 101 -0.58 8.80 -18.36
C HIS A 101 -1.14 8.89 -16.93
N THR A 102 -1.11 7.81 -16.17
CA THR A 102 -1.55 7.81 -14.77
C THR A 102 -0.70 8.80 -13.96
N PRO A 103 -1.32 9.73 -13.21
CA PRO A 103 -0.57 10.65 -12.36
C PRO A 103 0.02 9.91 -11.15
N GLY A 104 1.29 10.21 -10.81
CA GLY A 104 1.94 9.61 -9.65
C GLY A 104 3.46 9.56 -9.78
N ALA A 105 4.12 9.07 -8.77
CA ALA A 105 5.56 8.88 -8.80
C ALA A 105 5.95 7.59 -9.53
N VAL A 106 7.12 7.63 -10.14
CA VAL A 106 7.74 6.47 -10.79
C VAL A 106 8.79 5.90 -9.87
N HIS A 107 8.69 4.61 -9.59
CA HIS A 107 9.62 3.90 -8.72
C HIS A 107 10.09 2.58 -9.33
N PRO A 108 11.25 2.06 -8.91
CA PRO A 108 11.67 0.72 -9.30
C PRO A 108 10.68 -0.33 -8.75
N LEU A 109 10.41 -1.37 -9.53
CA LEU A 109 9.60 -2.54 -9.08
C LEU A 109 10.30 -3.34 -7.99
N VAL A 110 11.63 -3.33 -8.00
CA VAL A 110 12.49 -3.89 -6.95
C VAL A 110 13.26 -2.74 -6.31
N ARG A 111 13.05 -2.54 -5.01
CA ARG A 111 13.80 -1.54 -4.25
C ARG A 111 14.85 -2.20 -3.37
N LEU A 112 15.97 -1.51 -3.20
CA LEU A 112 16.98 -1.86 -2.21
C LEU A 112 16.66 -1.14 -0.88
N HIS A 113 16.56 -1.91 0.20
CA HIS A 113 16.37 -1.30 1.50
C HIS A 113 17.68 -0.63 1.97
N PRO A 114 17.68 0.68 2.33
CA PRO A 114 18.92 1.44 2.51
C PRO A 114 19.76 0.96 3.71
N VAL A 115 19.13 0.34 4.71
CA VAL A 115 19.81 -0.15 5.92
C VAL A 115 20.19 -1.63 5.78
N THR A 116 19.22 -2.50 5.48
CA THR A 116 19.46 -3.97 5.46
C THR A 116 20.12 -4.45 4.17
N LYS A 117 20.13 -3.61 3.12
CA LYS A 117 20.62 -3.95 1.77
C LYS A 117 19.89 -5.12 1.11
N ARG A 118 18.74 -5.52 1.65
CA ARG A 118 17.89 -6.55 1.04
C ARG A 118 17.01 -5.94 -0.05
N LYS A 119 16.75 -6.73 -1.08
CA LYS A 119 15.77 -6.42 -2.13
C LYS A 119 14.35 -6.69 -1.64
N ALA A 120 13.41 -5.82 -2.00
CA ALA A 120 11.99 -5.98 -1.70
C ALA A 120 11.17 -5.59 -2.94
N LEU A 121 10.05 -6.26 -3.16
CA LEU A 121 9.08 -5.82 -4.16
C LEU A 121 8.47 -4.47 -3.75
N PHE A 122 8.32 -3.58 -4.72
CA PHE A 122 7.72 -2.26 -4.52
C PHE A 122 6.69 -1.99 -5.61
N LEU A 123 5.48 -2.54 -5.44
CA LEU A 123 4.47 -2.63 -6.50
C LEU A 123 3.51 -1.45 -6.55
N GLY A 124 3.51 -0.62 -5.51
CA GLY A 124 2.61 0.52 -5.41
C GLY A 124 1.15 0.14 -5.29
N ARG A 125 0.30 1.14 -5.50
CA ARG A 125 -1.14 0.99 -5.46
C ARG A 125 -1.67 0.58 -6.83
N ARG A 126 -2.61 -0.37 -6.85
CA ARG A 126 -3.43 -0.68 -8.02
C ARG A 126 -4.87 -0.16 -7.79
N PRO A 127 -5.68 0.14 -8.83
CA PRO A 127 -5.38 0.14 -10.26
C PRO A 127 -4.58 1.38 -10.71
N GLY A 128 -4.25 1.44 -11.99
CA GLY A 128 -3.54 2.58 -12.61
C GLY A 128 -2.01 2.45 -12.60
N ALA A 129 -1.46 1.37 -12.00
CA ALA A 129 -0.03 1.06 -12.10
C ALA A 129 0.34 0.68 -13.54
N TYR A 130 1.53 1.10 -13.97
CA TYR A 130 2.03 0.79 -15.31
C TYR A 130 3.55 0.64 -15.30
N ILE A 131 4.05 -0.44 -15.88
CA ILE A 131 5.50 -0.68 -16.04
C ILE A 131 5.98 0.06 -17.28
N HIS A 132 6.91 0.99 -17.09
CA HIS A 132 7.45 1.79 -18.18
C HIS A 132 8.17 0.93 -19.23
N GLY A 133 7.94 1.30 -20.51
CA GLY A 133 8.59 0.69 -21.64
C GLY A 133 7.97 -0.62 -22.13
N LEU A 134 6.91 -1.10 -21.50
CA LEU A 134 6.17 -2.27 -21.99
C LEU A 134 4.89 -1.86 -22.74
N PRO A 135 4.39 -2.68 -23.69
CA PRO A 135 3.01 -2.61 -24.12
C PRO A 135 2.05 -2.71 -22.92
N VAL A 136 0.90 -2.02 -23.00
CA VAL A 136 -0.03 -1.93 -21.87
C VAL A 136 -0.51 -3.30 -21.39
N ASP A 137 -0.83 -4.19 -22.32
CA ASP A 137 -1.29 -5.55 -22.01
C ASP A 137 -0.19 -6.42 -21.40
N GLU A 138 1.07 -6.28 -21.84
CA GLU A 138 2.22 -6.96 -21.24
C GLU A 138 2.51 -6.44 -19.83
N SER A 139 2.45 -5.11 -19.64
CA SER A 139 2.58 -4.49 -18.33
C SER A 139 1.51 -5.04 -17.38
N GLU A 140 0.26 -5.11 -17.82
CA GLU A 140 -0.83 -5.60 -16.98
C GLU A 140 -0.68 -7.09 -16.64
N LYS A 141 -0.30 -7.93 -17.61
CA LYS A 141 -0.03 -9.35 -17.36
C LYS A 141 1.09 -9.56 -16.33
N LEU A 142 2.20 -8.83 -16.48
CA LEU A 142 3.34 -8.93 -15.57
C LEU A 142 2.98 -8.42 -14.17
N LEU A 143 2.31 -7.27 -14.06
CA LEU A 143 1.84 -6.74 -12.77
C LEU A 143 0.87 -7.69 -12.09
N ASN A 144 -0.04 -8.33 -12.84
CA ASN A 144 -0.97 -9.31 -12.27
C ASN A 144 -0.25 -10.54 -11.74
N ALA A 145 0.74 -11.06 -12.46
CA ALA A 145 1.52 -12.22 -12.03
C ALA A 145 2.28 -11.93 -10.73
N ILE A 146 2.98 -10.77 -10.66
CA ILE A 146 3.73 -10.37 -9.48
C ILE A 146 2.77 -10.09 -8.30
N TRP A 147 1.64 -9.44 -8.56
CA TRP A 147 0.65 -9.12 -7.54
C TRP A 147 0.03 -10.37 -6.93
N ALA A 148 -0.36 -11.33 -7.77
CA ALA A 148 -0.91 -12.61 -7.33
C ALA A 148 0.08 -13.39 -6.45
N HIS A 149 1.38 -13.33 -6.78
CA HIS A 149 2.43 -13.91 -5.94
C HIS A 149 2.58 -13.15 -4.62
N ALA A 150 2.77 -11.82 -4.68
CA ALA A 150 3.10 -11.00 -3.51
C ALA A 150 1.97 -10.90 -2.48
N THR A 151 0.72 -11.14 -2.88
CA THR A 151 -0.46 -11.06 -1.99
C THR A 151 -0.93 -12.40 -1.45
N GLN A 152 -0.11 -13.45 -1.56
CA GLN A 152 -0.43 -14.74 -0.96
C GLN A 152 -0.42 -14.65 0.57
N GLU A 153 -1.36 -15.36 1.18
CA GLU A 153 -1.63 -15.28 2.61
C GLU A 153 -0.42 -15.67 3.48
N HIS A 154 0.42 -16.58 3.03
CA HIS A 154 1.60 -17.02 3.79
C HIS A 154 2.68 -15.93 3.95
N PHE A 155 2.61 -14.81 3.21
CA PHE A 155 3.44 -13.64 3.43
C PHE A 155 2.83 -12.66 4.43
N ALA A 156 1.57 -12.89 4.83
CA ALA A 156 0.82 -11.96 5.64
C ALA A 156 0.92 -12.27 7.14
N TRP A 157 0.98 -11.22 7.92
CA TRP A 157 0.74 -11.24 9.36
C TRP A 157 -0.37 -10.25 9.68
N TYR A 158 -1.27 -10.58 10.63
CA TYR A 158 -2.40 -9.73 10.99
C TYR A 158 -2.33 -9.27 12.45
N GLN A 159 -2.33 -7.96 12.64
CA GLN A 159 -2.57 -7.33 13.93
C GLN A 159 -4.06 -7.36 14.25
N LYS A 160 -4.43 -8.10 15.28
CA LYS A 160 -5.72 -8.01 15.96
C LYS A 160 -5.63 -6.92 17.01
N TRP A 161 -6.38 -5.84 16.81
CA TRP A 161 -6.23 -4.65 17.61
C TRP A 161 -6.91 -4.74 18.98
N ARG A 162 -6.26 -4.18 19.97
CA ARG A 162 -6.84 -3.80 21.27
C ARG A 162 -6.65 -2.32 21.46
N ALA A 163 -7.59 -1.64 22.18
CA ALA A 163 -7.38 -0.24 22.57
C ALA A 163 -6.07 -0.09 23.36
N GLY A 164 -5.26 0.89 23.00
CA GLY A 164 -3.92 1.10 23.55
C GLY A 164 -2.77 0.47 22.76
N ASP A 165 -3.05 -0.42 21.80
CA ASP A 165 -2.00 -0.98 20.95
C ASP A 165 -1.35 0.11 20.09
N LEU A 166 -0.02 0.05 19.97
CA LEU A 166 0.78 0.83 19.05
C LEU A 166 1.59 -0.10 18.16
N VAL A 167 1.36 0.01 16.86
CA VAL A 167 2.13 -0.73 15.84
C VAL A 167 2.89 0.26 14.97
N MET A 168 4.16 -0.01 14.77
CA MET A 168 5.03 0.68 13.82
C MET A 168 5.49 -0.33 12.76
N TRP A 169 5.45 0.06 11.49
CA TRP A 169 5.97 -0.78 10.41
C TRP A 169 6.93 -0.01 9.52
N ASP A 170 7.91 -0.74 8.98
CA ASP A 170 8.81 -0.22 7.98
C ASP A 170 8.10 -0.21 6.61
N ASN A 171 7.75 0.98 6.16
CA ASN A 171 7.01 1.19 4.91
C ASN A 171 7.87 0.89 3.66
N ARG A 172 9.16 0.62 3.86
CA ARG A 172 10.11 0.33 2.77
C ARG A 172 10.10 -1.13 2.32
N CYS A 173 9.57 -2.02 3.15
CA CYS A 173 9.57 -3.46 2.87
C CYS A 173 8.24 -4.15 3.20
N VAL A 174 7.17 -3.37 3.41
CA VAL A 174 5.86 -3.88 3.81
C VAL A 174 4.77 -3.24 2.95
N MET A 175 3.83 -4.05 2.46
CA MET A 175 2.48 -3.59 2.12
C MET A 175 1.55 -3.88 3.28
N HIS A 176 0.49 -3.08 3.42
CA HIS A 176 -0.52 -3.31 4.44
C HIS A 176 -1.93 -3.06 3.89
N ARG A 177 -2.91 -3.63 4.56
CA ARG A 177 -4.33 -3.37 4.32
C ARG A 177 -5.10 -3.42 5.64
N ARG A 178 -6.30 -2.89 5.65
CA ARG A 178 -7.25 -3.08 6.75
C ARG A 178 -8.39 -3.97 6.27
N ASP A 179 -8.74 -4.96 7.09
CA ASP A 179 -9.93 -5.75 6.87
C ASP A 179 -11.20 -4.90 7.06
N ALA A 180 -12.29 -5.32 6.42
CA ALA A 180 -13.59 -4.73 6.67
C ALA A 180 -14.02 -4.94 8.13
N PHE A 181 -14.93 -4.11 8.59
CA PHE A 181 -15.61 -4.24 9.89
C PHE A 181 -17.00 -3.65 9.78
N ASP A 182 -17.89 -3.99 10.73
CA ASP A 182 -19.25 -3.48 10.79
C ASP A 182 -19.24 -1.95 10.88
N ASP A 183 -19.89 -1.26 9.92
CA ASP A 183 -19.93 0.19 9.81
C ASP A 183 -20.72 0.88 10.93
N SER A 184 -21.57 0.13 11.67
CA SER A 184 -22.23 0.59 12.90
C SER A 184 -21.26 0.72 14.08
N LEU A 185 -20.09 0.05 14.01
CA LEU A 185 -19.11 0.03 15.08
C LEU A 185 -18.07 1.16 14.93
N ARG A 186 -17.53 1.58 16.07
CA ARG A 186 -16.53 2.64 16.10
C ARG A 186 -15.12 2.06 15.96
N ARG A 187 -14.35 2.65 15.07
CA ARG A 187 -12.90 2.43 14.96
C ARG A 187 -12.18 3.77 14.87
N LEU A 188 -11.40 4.09 15.88
CA LEU A 188 -10.66 5.35 15.96
C LEU A 188 -9.18 5.06 16.19
N MET A 189 -8.36 5.53 15.27
CA MET A 189 -6.91 5.33 15.27
C MET A 189 -6.20 6.67 15.08
N HIS A 190 -5.09 6.86 15.78
CA HIS A 190 -4.13 7.91 15.45
C HIS A 190 -3.04 7.35 14.54
N ARG A 191 -2.76 8.04 13.43
CA ARG A 191 -1.67 7.69 12.53
C ARG A 191 -0.65 8.81 12.44
N THR A 192 0.62 8.44 12.49
CA THR A 192 1.73 9.32 12.15
C THR A 192 2.71 8.60 11.22
N GLN A 193 3.55 9.37 10.53
CA GLN A 193 4.49 8.85 9.54
C GLN A 193 5.85 9.53 9.72
N ILE A 194 6.91 8.77 9.49
CA ILE A 194 8.29 9.27 9.52
C ILE A 194 8.67 9.71 8.12
N VAL A 195 9.27 10.90 8.03
CA VAL A 195 9.71 11.52 6.78
C VAL A 195 10.48 10.51 5.92
N GLY A 196 10.17 10.51 4.63
CA GLY A 196 10.72 9.60 3.65
C GLY A 196 12.10 9.99 3.13
N GLU A 197 12.61 9.13 2.27
CA GLU A 197 13.90 9.24 1.59
C GLU A 197 13.75 8.71 0.15
N PRO A 198 14.68 9.05 -0.76
CA PRO A 198 14.65 8.53 -2.12
C PRO A 198 14.62 7.00 -2.15
N VAL A 199 13.85 6.44 -3.09
CA VAL A 199 13.77 5.00 -3.29
C VAL A 199 15.00 4.54 -4.08
N LEU A 200 15.78 3.65 -3.50
CA LEU A 200 16.95 3.05 -4.16
C LEU A 200 16.50 1.86 -5.01
N ALA A 201 16.96 1.79 -6.26
CA ALA A 201 16.79 0.62 -7.10
C ALA A 201 17.59 -0.58 -6.56
N GLY A 202 17.00 -1.78 -6.66
CA GLY A 202 17.59 -3.04 -6.19
C GLY A 202 18.00 -3.99 -7.31
#